data_347e7484eff763f659279d33da973fc3
#
_entry.id   347e7484eff763f659279d33da973fc3
#
_cell.length_a   1.000
_cell.length_b   1.000
_cell.length_c   1.000
_cell.angle_alpha   90.00
_cell.angle_beta   90.00
_cell.angle_gamma   90.00
#
_symmetry.space_group_name_H-M   'P 1'
#
loop_
_entity.id
_entity.type
_entity.pdbx_description
1 polymer ?
#
loop_
_entity_poly.entity_id
_entity_poly.type
_entity_poly.pdbx_seq_one_letter_code
_entity_poly.pdbx_strand_id
1 'polypeptide(L)'
;HNNAMLREFLDRFGFDYEFVSASDRYNSGAFDEALKGVLRHYDAIMDVMLPTLREERRRTYSPVLPVSPVNHQVLQVPIEVVDAEAGIIRFEDHGEVVEQSILGGKSKLQWKVDWAMRWVALGVDYEMCGKDLTDSVRESGKIARVLGGRAPEGMIYELFLDENGEKISKSKGNGLTIEEWLTYGTEESLGFYLYREPKSAKQLHIGVIPKAVDEYWQFRENLASQEPDKQLGNPVWHLLRAERDPLGIRRQER
;
A
#
# COMPACT_ATOMS: atom_id res chain seq x y z
N HIS A 1 13.38 6.30 -9.12
CA HIS A 1 12.50 7.19 -9.87
C HIS A 1 11.10 7.28 -9.22
N ASN A 2 10.35 6.17 -9.09
CA ASN A 2 8.99 6.19 -8.51
C ASN A 2 8.94 6.71 -7.07
N ASN A 3 9.88 6.31 -6.21
CA ASN A 3 9.95 6.77 -4.83
C ASN A 3 10.20 8.29 -4.74
N ALA A 4 11.00 8.85 -5.65
CA ALA A 4 11.24 10.29 -5.69
C ALA A 4 9.97 11.06 -6.08
N MET A 5 9.24 10.58 -7.09
CA MET A 5 7.96 11.17 -7.51
C MET A 5 6.90 11.11 -6.39
N LEU A 6 6.82 9.97 -5.67
CA LEU A 6 5.89 9.85 -4.55
C LEU A 6 6.21 10.84 -3.42
N ARG A 7 7.49 11.00 -3.07
CA ARG A 7 7.91 11.97 -2.04
C ARG A 7 7.60 13.40 -2.46
N GLU A 8 7.95 13.77 -3.70
CA GLU A 8 7.62 15.09 -4.26
C GLU A 8 6.12 15.39 -4.20
N PHE A 9 5.28 14.40 -4.52
CA PHE A 9 3.84 14.50 -4.38
C PHE A 9 3.41 14.72 -2.92
N LEU A 10 3.90 13.92 -1.99
CA LEU A 10 3.56 14.04 -0.58
C LEU A 10 4.01 15.39 0.00
N ASP A 11 5.20 15.84 -0.35
CA ASP A 11 5.77 17.15 0.04
C ASP A 11 4.90 18.30 -0.49
N ARG A 12 4.50 18.22 -1.77
CA ARG A 12 3.66 19.22 -2.42
C ARG A 12 2.30 19.38 -1.74
N PHE A 13 1.68 18.26 -1.35
CA PHE A 13 0.41 18.26 -0.62
C PHE A 13 0.58 18.57 0.88
N GLY A 14 1.79 18.75 1.36
CA GLY A 14 2.11 19.13 2.72
C GLY A 14 1.78 18.05 3.74
N PHE A 15 1.89 16.77 3.36
CA PHE A 15 1.76 15.66 4.30
C PHE A 15 2.99 15.59 5.21
N ASP A 16 2.75 15.35 6.50
CA ASP A 16 3.78 14.94 7.44
C ASP A 16 3.84 13.40 7.42
N TYR A 17 5.00 12.85 7.01
CA TYR A 17 5.16 11.40 6.82
C TYR A 17 6.58 10.93 7.07
N GLU A 18 6.72 9.69 7.49
CA GLU A 18 7.97 8.95 7.46
C GLU A 18 8.05 8.09 6.19
N PHE A 19 9.04 8.32 5.35
CA PHE A 19 9.22 7.52 4.15
C PHE A 19 10.02 6.25 4.43
N VAL A 20 9.35 5.11 4.44
CA VAL A 20 9.95 3.78 4.66
C VAL A 20 10.22 3.10 3.32
N SER A 21 11.49 3.04 2.90
CA SER A 21 11.91 2.30 1.71
C SER A 21 12.00 0.81 2.01
N ALA A 22 11.20 0.00 1.31
CA ALA A 22 11.27 -1.45 1.46
C ALA A 22 12.64 -2.01 1.09
N SER A 23 13.24 -1.53 -0.01
CA SER A 23 14.57 -2.00 -0.43
C SER A 23 15.63 -1.72 0.64
N ASP A 24 15.58 -0.55 1.27
CA ASP A 24 16.54 -0.20 2.32
C ASP A 24 16.35 -1.06 3.56
N ARG A 25 15.09 -1.34 3.94
CA ARG A 25 14.76 -2.23 5.07
C ARG A 25 15.24 -3.68 4.84
N TYR A 26 15.08 -4.20 3.62
CA TYR A 26 15.60 -5.52 3.27
C TYR A 26 17.13 -5.54 3.26
N ASN A 27 17.78 -4.58 2.63
CA ASN A 27 19.23 -4.55 2.46
C ASN A 27 19.97 -4.26 3.77
N SER A 28 19.41 -3.43 4.65
CA SER A 28 20.00 -3.09 5.96
C SER A 28 19.79 -4.18 7.01
N GLY A 29 19.00 -5.22 6.71
CA GLY A 29 18.62 -6.24 7.69
C GLY A 29 17.52 -5.83 8.66
N ALA A 30 16.89 -4.66 8.48
CA ALA A 30 15.81 -4.20 9.36
C ALA A 30 14.56 -5.10 9.33
N PHE A 31 14.41 -5.94 8.30
CA PHE A 31 13.38 -6.97 8.21
C PHE A 31 13.87 -8.38 8.54
N ASP A 32 15.13 -8.57 8.90
CA ASP A 32 15.71 -9.91 9.06
C ASP A 32 14.97 -10.76 10.09
N GLU A 33 14.60 -10.20 11.25
CA GLU A 33 13.85 -10.96 12.24
C GLU A 33 12.41 -11.28 11.77
N ALA A 34 11.79 -10.39 11.03
CA ALA A 34 10.48 -10.65 10.44
C ALA A 34 10.56 -11.73 9.34
N LEU A 35 11.64 -11.77 8.56
CA LEU A 35 11.91 -12.81 7.56
C LEU A 35 12.11 -14.18 8.21
N LYS A 36 12.83 -14.27 9.33
CA LYS A 36 12.94 -15.50 10.12
C LYS A 36 11.55 -15.93 10.64
N GLY A 37 10.72 -14.97 11.05
CA GLY A 37 9.33 -15.23 11.41
C GLY A 37 8.53 -15.90 10.28
N VAL A 38 8.74 -15.48 9.04
CA VAL A 38 8.13 -16.12 7.87
C VAL A 38 8.63 -17.56 7.69
N LEU A 39 9.91 -17.84 7.91
CA LEU A 39 10.43 -19.20 7.83
C LEU A 39 9.92 -20.09 8.97
N ARG A 40 9.85 -19.59 10.21
CA ARG A 40 9.27 -20.35 11.34
C ARG A 40 7.83 -20.78 11.09
N HIS A 41 7.08 -19.97 10.33
CA HIS A 41 5.67 -20.22 10.03
C HIS A 41 5.42 -20.61 8.57
N TYR A 42 6.45 -21.14 7.90
CA TYR A 42 6.40 -21.41 6.47
C TYR A 42 5.21 -22.26 6.08
N ASP A 43 4.99 -23.40 6.72
CA ASP A 43 3.90 -24.33 6.41
C ASP A 43 2.52 -23.71 6.67
N ALA A 44 2.36 -22.98 7.78
CA ALA A 44 1.10 -22.30 8.08
C ALA A 44 0.78 -21.19 7.07
N ILE A 45 1.79 -20.51 6.53
CA ILE A 45 1.62 -19.55 5.43
C ILE A 45 1.26 -20.26 4.13
N MET A 46 1.89 -21.40 3.85
CA MET A 46 1.54 -22.25 2.70
C MET A 46 0.08 -22.70 2.78
N ASP A 47 -0.41 -23.12 3.93
CA ASP A 47 -1.80 -23.53 4.15
C ASP A 47 -2.81 -22.39 3.87
N VAL A 48 -2.45 -21.15 4.18
CA VAL A 48 -3.25 -19.97 3.83
C VAL A 48 -3.24 -19.70 2.34
N MET A 49 -2.07 -19.84 1.69
CA MET A 49 -1.87 -19.38 0.32
C MET A 49 -2.28 -20.40 -0.74
N LEU A 50 -1.93 -21.69 -0.56
CA LEU A 50 -2.16 -22.72 -1.59
C LEU A 50 -3.61 -22.84 -2.04
N PRO A 51 -4.64 -22.78 -1.16
CA PRO A 51 -6.03 -22.85 -1.58
C PRO A 51 -6.47 -21.69 -2.50
N THR A 52 -5.76 -20.56 -2.47
CA THR A 52 -6.06 -19.36 -3.27
C THR A 52 -5.46 -19.40 -4.67
N LEU A 53 -4.58 -20.37 -4.94
CA LEU A 53 -3.81 -20.46 -6.16
C LEU A 53 -4.39 -21.51 -7.12
N ARG A 54 -4.23 -21.28 -8.42
CA ARG A 54 -4.50 -22.28 -9.45
C ARG A 54 -3.51 -23.44 -9.33
N GLU A 55 -3.93 -24.65 -9.75
CA GLU A 55 -3.14 -25.88 -9.60
C GLU A 55 -1.71 -25.78 -10.14
N GLU A 56 -1.55 -25.21 -11.33
CA GLU A 56 -0.25 -24.99 -11.95
C GLU A 56 0.68 -24.15 -11.06
N ARG A 57 0.16 -23.09 -10.46
CA ARG A 57 0.93 -22.19 -9.60
C ARG A 57 1.26 -22.81 -8.24
N ARG A 58 0.43 -23.73 -7.72
CA ARG A 58 0.68 -24.40 -6.43
C ARG A 58 1.99 -25.18 -6.42
N ARG A 59 2.38 -25.76 -7.56
CA ARG A 59 3.58 -26.60 -7.67
C ARG A 59 4.88 -25.84 -7.54
N THR A 60 4.87 -24.56 -7.87
CA THR A 60 6.07 -23.70 -7.88
C THR A 60 6.00 -22.56 -6.87
N TYR A 61 4.93 -22.52 -6.06
CA TYR A 61 4.75 -21.44 -5.11
C TYR A 61 5.67 -21.60 -3.90
N SER A 62 6.31 -20.50 -3.52
CA SER A 62 6.96 -20.31 -2.23
C SER A 62 6.63 -18.92 -1.72
N PRO A 63 6.37 -18.72 -0.42
CA PRO A 63 6.23 -17.40 0.18
C PRO A 63 7.53 -16.57 0.14
N VAL A 64 8.67 -17.23 0.08
CA VAL A 64 10.01 -16.62 -0.02
C VAL A 64 10.54 -16.77 -1.44
N LEU A 65 11.07 -15.69 -1.98
CA LEU A 65 11.68 -15.58 -3.30
C LEU A 65 13.17 -15.32 -3.12
N PRO A 66 14.05 -16.34 -3.29
CA PRO A 66 15.48 -16.12 -3.16
C PRO A 66 16.02 -15.22 -4.28
N VAL A 67 17.10 -14.51 -3.99
CA VAL A 67 17.89 -13.78 -4.98
C VAL A 67 19.03 -14.67 -5.40
N SER A 68 19.14 -14.95 -6.70
CA SER A 68 20.21 -15.76 -7.26
C SER A 68 21.58 -15.19 -6.90
N PRO A 69 22.50 -15.99 -6.33
CA PRO A 69 23.88 -15.56 -6.11
C PRO A 69 24.68 -15.41 -7.42
N VAL A 70 24.17 -15.97 -8.52
CA VAL A 70 24.87 -15.97 -9.83
C VAL A 70 24.59 -14.68 -10.61
N ASN A 71 23.31 -14.28 -10.70
CA ASN A 71 22.92 -13.17 -11.57
C ASN A 71 22.09 -12.08 -10.85
N HIS A 72 21.89 -12.20 -9.53
CA HIS A 72 21.15 -11.27 -8.68
C HIS A 72 19.67 -11.09 -9.06
N GLN A 73 19.10 -12.02 -9.81
CA GLN A 73 17.67 -12.01 -10.13
C GLN A 73 16.84 -12.67 -9.02
N VAL A 74 15.63 -12.17 -8.82
CA VAL A 74 14.66 -12.78 -7.91
C VAL A 74 14.07 -14.01 -8.57
N LEU A 75 14.22 -15.17 -7.92
CA LEU A 75 13.76 -16.44 -8.44
C LEU A 75 12.37 -16.79 -7.93
N GLN A 76 11.55 -17.40 -8.78
CA GLN A 76 10.24 -17.96 -8.41
C GLN A 76 10.31 -19.50 -8.43
N VAL A 77 10.98 -20.05 -7.45
CA VAL A 77 11.24 -21.48 -7.31
C VAL A 77 10.73 -21.98 -5.95
N PRO A 78 10.40 -23.29 -5.82
CA PRO A 78 10.18 -23.89 -4.52
C PRO A 78 11.44 -23.78 -3.65
N ILE A 79 11.26 -23.67 -2.36
CA ILE A 79 12.35 -23.68 -1.40
C ILE A 79 12.13 -24.73 -0.31
N GLU A 80 13.21 -25.17 0.30
CA GLU A 80 13.22 -25.93 1.55
C GLU A 80 13.78 -25.05 2.67
N VAL A 81 13.12 -25.00 3.81
CA VAL A 81 13.64 -24.32 5.01
C VAL A 81 14.65 -25.25 5.68
N VAL A 82 15.91 -24.86 5.71
CA VAL A 82 16.99 -25.64 6.34
C VAL A 82 17.14 -25.26 7.80
N ASP A 83 17.21 -23.96 8.08
CA ASP A 83 17.27 -23.41 9.45
C ASP A 83 16.55 -22.07 9.51
N ALA A 84 15.37 -22.05 10.14
CA ALA A 84 14.56 -20.87 10.26
C ALA A 84 15.20 -19.81 11.17
N GLU A 85 15.94 -20.21 12.20
CA GLU A 85 16.60 -19.28 13.14
C GLU A 85 17.85 -18.63 12.54
N ALA A 86 18.60 -19.37 11.74
CA ALA A 86 19.72 -18.83 10.98
C ALA A 86 19.27 -18.11 9.69
N GLY A 87 17.99 -18.29 9.29
CA GLY A 87 17.46 -17.75 8.05
C GLY A 87 17.98 -18.45 6.81
N ILE A 88 18.28 -19.76 6.88
CA ILE A 88 18.88 -20.55 5.79
C ILE A 88 17.82 -21.33 5.05
N ILE A 89 17.85 -21.23 3.73
CA ILE A 89 17.00 -21.98 2.80
C ILE A 89 17.84 -22.71 1.76
N ARG A 90 17.24 -23.73 1.15
CA ARG A 90 17.80 -24.48 0.01
C ARG A 90 16.83 -24.37 -1.17
N PHE A 91 17.36 -24.16 -2.36
CA PHE A 91 16.60 -24.05 -3.60
C PHE A 91 17.45 -24.44 -4.80
N GLU A 92 16.84 -24.59 -5.98
CA GLU A 92 17.52 -24.83 -7.22
C GLU A 92 17.75 -23.52 -7.99
N ASP A 93 18.98 -23.26 -8.42
CA ASP A 93 19.38 -22.15 -9.26
C ASP A 93 20.23 -22.62 -10.42
N HIS A 94 19.78 -22.40 -11.66
CA HIS A 94 20.48 -22.88 -12.90
C HIS A 94 20.82 -24.37 -12.92
N GLY A 95 20.00 -25.22 -12.27
CA GLY A 95 20.20 -26.68 -12.22
C GLY A 95 21.13 -27.13 -11.10
N GLU A 96 21.61 -26.22 -10.26
CA GLU A 96 22.42 -26.53 -9.08
C GLU A 96 21.62 -26.27 -7.79
N VAL A 97 21.88 -27.09 -6.78
CA VAL A 97 21.29 -26.90 -5.45
C VAL A 97 22.12 -25.86 -4.69
N VAL A 98 21.46 -24.78 -4.31
CA VAL A 98 22.05 -23.66 -3.56
C VAL A 98 21.50 -23.65 -2.15
N GLU A 99 22.37 -23.47 -1.17
CA GLU A 99 21.99 -23.18 0.22
C GLU A 99 22.50 -21.79 0.58
N GLN A 100 21.58 -20.89 0.96
CA GLN A 100 21.94 -19.52 1.34
C GLN A 100 21.01 -18.92 2.38
N SER A 101 21.48 -17.85 3.03
CA SER A 101 20.67 -17.01 3.90
C SER A 101 19.69 -16.17 3.09
N ILE A 102 18.48 -15.96 3.63
CA ILE A 102 17.49 -15.02 3.08
C ILE A 102 17.68 -13.58 3.58
N LEU A 103 18.58 -13.36 4.51
CA LEU A 103 18.77 -12.11 5.25
C LEU A 103 19.62 -11.10 4.46
N GLY A 104 19.58 -9.82 4.86
CA GLY A 104 20.40 -8.76 4.27
C GLY A 104 20.14 -8.53 2.79
N GLY A 105 18.90 -8.63 2.34
CA GLY A 105 18.51 -8.38 0.95
C GLY A 105 18.69 -9.55 -0.01
N LYS A 106 19.04 -10.74 0.50
CA LYS A 106 19.23 -11.95 -0.33
C LYS A 106 17.92 -12.67 -0.69
N SER A 107 16.80 -12.12 -0.30
CA SER A 107 15.46 -12.60 -0.65
C SER A 107 14.45 -11.46 -0.76
N LYS A 108 13.30 -11.78 -1.32
CA LYS A 108 12.05 -11.03 -1.20
C LYS A 108 10.94 -11.97 -0.79
N LEU A 109 9.80 -11.44 -0.41
CA LEU A 109 8.60 -12.21 -0.17
C LEU A 109 7.60 -12.05 -1.32
N GLN A 110 6.74 -13.05 -1.49
CA GLN A 110 5.55 -12.91 -2.34
C GLN A 110 4.65 -11.80 -1.83
N TRP A 111 4.00 -11.10 -2.75
CA TRP A 111 3.21 -9.89 -2.54
C TRP A 111 2.36 -9.89 -1.25
N LYS A 112 1.48 -10.90 -1.06
CA LYS A 112 0.57 -10.94 0.09
C LYS A 112 1.29 -11.24 1.40
N VAL A 113 2.35 -12.04 1.34
CA VAL A 113 3.19 -12.39 2.48
C VAL A 113 4.05 -11.18 2.90
N ASP A 114 4.63 -10.47 1.92
CA ASP A 114 5.39 -9.25 2.13
C ASP A 114 4.52 -8.15 2.76
N TRP A 115 3.30 -8.01 2.29
CA TRP A 115 2.35 -7.03 2.82
C TRP A 115 2.00 -7.33 4.29
N ALA A 116 1.65 -8.59 4.60
CA ALA A 116 1.38 -9.03 5.96
C ALA A 116 2.60 -8.87 6.89
N MET A 117 3.77 -9.26 6.42
CA MET A 117 5.03 -9.11 7.17
C MET A 117 5.30 -7.63 7.50
N ARG A 118 5.11 -6.72 6.55
CA ARG A 118 5.28 -5.28 6.79
C ARG A 118 4.29 -4.75 7.80
N TRP A 119 3.02 -5.16 7.77
CA TRP A 119 2.04 -4.77 8.78
C TRP A 119 2.50 -5.12 10.19
N VAL A 120 3.01 -6.33 10.37
CA VAL A 120 3.50 -6.80 11.67
C VAL A 120 4.81 -6.12 12.07
N ALA A 121 5.78 -6.06 11.16
CA ALA A 121 7.12 -5.52 11.44
C ALA A 121 7.13 -4.00 11.68
N LEU A 122 6.20 -3.27 11.06
CA LEU A 122 6.10 -1.81 11.19
C LEU A 122 5.00 -1.38 12.17
N GLY A 123 4.23 -2.31 12.72
CA GLY A 123 3.15 -2.00 13.65
C GLY A 123 2.05 -1.15 13.01
N VAL A 124 1.64 -1.48 11.78
CA VAL A 124 0.65 -0.70 11.03
C VAL A 124 -0.73 -0.82 11.67
N ASP A 125 -1.31 0.28 12.09
CA ASP A 125 -2.65 0.32 12.72
C ASP A 125 -3.77 0.53 11.72
N TYR A 126 -3.52 1.27 10.62
CA TYR A 126 -4.53 1.60 9.64
C TYR A 126 -3.93 1.64 8.22
N GLU A 127 -4.64 1.06 7.25
CA GLU A 127 -4.26 1.11 5.83
C GLU A 127 -5.50 1.15 4.93
N MET A 128 -5.47 2.01 3.91
CA MET A 128 -6.52 2.07 2.89
C MET A 128 -6.07 1.35 1.62
N CYS A 129 -7.01 0.71 0.94
CA CYS A 129 -6.73 0.08 -0.35
C CYS A 129 -7.90 0.20 -1.32
N GLY A 130 -7.59 0.06 -2.61
CA GLY A 130 -8.60 -0.02 -3.64
C GLY A 130 -9.37 -1.35 -3.59
N LYS A 131 -10.60 -1.35 -4.06
CA LYS A 131 -11.52 -2.51 -4.09
C LYS A 131 -10.92 -3.75 -4.78
N ASP A 132 -10.03 -3.56 -5.74
CA ASP A 132 -9.32 -4.64 -6.43
C ASP A 132 -8.33 -5.41 -5.55
N LEU A 133 -8.00 -4.91 -4.37
CA LEU A 133 -7.13 -5.55 -3.39
C LEU A 133 -7.88 -6.24 -2.24
N THR A 134 -9.21 -6.25 -2.25
CA THR A 134 -10.05 -6.81 -1.16
C THR A 134 -9.64 -8.23 -0.76
N ASP A 135 -9.46 -9.13 -1.74
CA ASP A 135 -9.04 -10.51 -1.47
C ASP A 135 -7.62 -10.57 -0.92
N SER A 136 -6.73 -9.71 -1.43
CA SER A 136 -5.35 -9.64 -0.95
C SER A 136 -5.27 -9.18 0.51
N VAL A 137 -6.06 -8.17 0.91
CA VAL A 137 -6.16 -7.72 2.31
C VAL A 137 -6.64 -8.84 3.22
N ARG A 138 -7.69 -9.56 2.79
CA ARG A 138 -8.24 -10.68 3.58
C ARG A 138 -7.21 -11.78 3.82
N GLU A 139 -6.47 -12.15 2.78
CA GLU A 139 -5.45 -13.20 2.85
C GLU A 139 -4.21 -12.75 3.62
N SER A 140 -3.73 -11.54 3.37
CA SER A 140 -2.64 -10.93 4.14
C SER A 140 -3.01 -10.80 5.63
N GLY A 141 -4.28 -10.51 5.95
CA GLY A 141 -4.76 -10.47 7.33
C GLY A 141 -4.72 -11.83 8.03
N LYS A 142 -4.92 -12.95 7.30
CA LYS A 142 -4.72 -14.30 7.86
C LYS A 142 -3.23 -14.55 8.13
N ILE A 143 -2.36 -14.16 7.20
CA ILE A 143 -0.91 -14.32 7.34
C ILE A 143 -0.37 -13.46 8.49
N ALA A 144 -0.85 -12.22 8.65
CA ALA A 144 -0.46 -11.36 9.77
C ALA A 144 -0.74 -12.02 11.13
N ARG A 145 -1.90 -12.71 11.26
CA ARG A 145 -2.21 -13.50 12.47
C ARG A 145 -1.28 -14.69 12.65
N VAL A 146 -0.92 -15.40 11.59
CA VAL A 146 0.07 -16.49 11.62
C VAL A 146 1.42 -15.97 12.10
N LEU A 147 1.81 -14.75 11.71
CA LEU A 147 3.04 -14.08 12.14
C LEU A 147 2.96 -13.49 13.56
N GLY A 148 1.88 -13.71 14.29
CA GLY A 148 1.70 -13.26 15.68
C GLY A 148 1.24 -11.81 15.82
N GLY A 149 0.85 -11.15 14.71
CA GLY A 149 0.32 -9.80 14.69
C GLY A 149 -1.17 -9.75 14.36
N ARG A 150 -1.64 -8.58 13.93
CA ARG A 150 -3.01 -8.35 13.47
C ARG A 150 -3.02 -7.63 12.12
N ALA A 151 -4.09 -7.79 11.36
CA ALA A 151 -4.34 -6.91 10.24
C ALA A 151 -4.63 -5.50 10.74
N PRO A 152 -4.20 -4.45 10.02
CA PRO A 152 -4.62 -3.09 10.30
C PRO A 152 -6.14 -2.93 10.11
N GLU A 153 -6.73 -1.97 10.81
CA GLU A 153 -8.03 -1.45 10.44
C GLU A 153 -7.92 -0.77 9.07
N GLY A 154 -8.99 -0.73 8.31
CA GLY A 154 -8.85 -0.20 6.96
C GLY A 154 -10.15 0.27 6.33
N MET A 155 -9.98 0.99 5.23
CA MET A 155 -11.06 1.39 4.35
C MET A 155 -10.77 0.94 2.93
N ILE A 156 -11.76 0.30 2.33
CA ILE A 156 -11.72 -0.06 0.91
C ILE A 156 -12.42 1.05 0.14
N TYR A 157 -11.69 1.70 -0.77
CA TYR A 157 -12.27 2.71 -1.64
C TYR A 157 -12.58 2.14 -3.04
N GLU A 158 -13.56 2.75 -3.70
CA GLU A 158 -14.00 2.34 -5.04
C GLU A 158 -12.99 2.73 -6.13
N LEU A 159 -13.17 2.12 -7.29
CA LEU A 159 -12.31 2.34 -8.45
C LEU A 159 -12.58 3.72 -9.08
N PHE A 160 -11.55 4.26 -9.71
CA PHE A 160 -11.68 5.39 -10.61
C PHE A 160 -11.98 4.90 -12.03
N LEU A 161 -12.91 5.60 -12.67
CA LEU A 161 -13.39 5.30 -14.01
C LEU A 161 -12.99 6.43 -14.96
N ASP A 162 -12.79 6.11 -16.22
CA ASP A 162 -12.60 7.11 -17.26
C ASP A 162 -13.92 7.79 -17.66
N GLU A 163 -13.90 8.65 -18.66
CA GLU A 163 -15.07 9.37 -19.16
C GLU A 163 -16.18 8.44 -19.71
N ASN A 164 -15.83 7.22 -20.13
CA ASN A 164 -16.73 6.23 -20.65
C ASN A 164 -17.27 5.28 -19.55
N GLY A 165 -16.86 5.47 -18.28
CA GLY A 165 -17.22 4.60 -17.18
C GLY A 165 -16.42 3.29 -17.13
N GLU A 166 -15.29 3.20 -17.85
CA GLU A 166 -14.40 2.06 -17.81
C GLU A 166 -13.31 2.24 -16.73
N LYS A 167 -12.85 1.13 -16.16
CA LYS A 167 -11.77 1.16 -15.17
C LYS A 167 -10.51 1.78 -15.75
N ILE A 168 -9.95 2.77 -15.04
CA ILE A 168 -8.65 3.37 -15.35
C ILE A 168 -7.55 2.32 -15.14
N SER A 169 -6.66 2.20 -16.11
CA SER A 169 -5.48 1.34 -16.01
C SER A 169 -4.28 1.94 -16.72
N LYS A 170 -3.09 1.66 -16.18
CA LYS A 170 -1.82 2.13 -16.78
C LYS A 170 -1.61 1.62 -18.20
N SER A 171 -2.05 0.40 -18.51
CA SER A 171 -1.91 -0.19 -19.85
C SER A 171 -2.79 0.47 -20.90
N LYS A 172 -3.94 1.04 -20.51
CA LYS A 172 -4.83 1.77 -21.40
C LYS A 172 -4.43 3.25 -21.56
N GLY A 173 -3.69 3.81 -20.58
CA GLY A 173 -3.33 5.22 -20.58
C GLY A 173 -4.53 6.16 -20.48
N ASN A 174 -5.66 5.68 -19.94
CA ASN A 174 -6.93 6.41 -19.87
C ASN A 174 -7.14 7.11 -18.53
N GLY A 175 -6.08 7.32 -17.76
CA GLY A 175 -6.13 8.01 -16.47
C GLY A 175 -5.74 9.48 -16.58
N LEU A 176 -6.23 10.29 -15.65
CA LEU A 176 -5.81 11.66 -15.45
C LEU A 176 -4.62 11.68 -14.48
N THR A 177 -3.56 12.38 -14.81
CA THR A 177 -2.41 12.57 -13.92
C THR A 177 -2.68 13.71 -12.93
N ILE A 178 -1.89 13.74 -11.85
CA ILE A 178 -1.96 14.80 -10.86
C ILE A 178 -1.58 16.14 -11.47
N GLU A 179 -0.55 16.17 -12.32
CA GLU A 179 -0.08 17.36 -13.03
C GLU A 179 -1.16 17.94 -13.95
N GLU A 180 -1.90 17.07 -14.64
CA GLU A 180 -3.03 17.50 -15.47
C GLU A 180 -4.15 18.11 -14.63
N TRP A 181 -4.48 17.49 -13.48
CA TRP A 181 -5.44 18.10 -12.55
C TRP A 181 -4.97 19.48 -12.09
N LEU A 182 -3.72 19.58 -11.63
CA LEU A 182 -3.15 20.80 -11.07
C LEU A 182 -2.90 21.92 -12.11
N THR A 183 -3.06 21.62 -13.39
CA THR A 183 -3.11 22.63 -14.45
C THR A 183 -4.40 23.45 -14.40
N TYR A 184 -5.50 22.85 -13.94
CA TYR A 184 -6.84 23.45 -14.00
C TYR A 184 -7.52 23.55 -12.63
N GLY A 185 -7.00 22.89 -11.62
CA GLY A 185 -7.53 22.84 -10.25
C GLY A 185 -6.42 23.02 -9.21
N THR A 186 -6.81 23.07 -7.94
CA THR A 186 -5.88 23.18 -6.80
C THR A 186 -5.66 21.84 -6.12
N GLU A 187 -4.61 21.74 -5.29
CA GLU A 187 -4.36 20.57 -4.44
C GLU A 187 -5.57 20.26 -3.55
N GLU A 188 -6.18 21.29 -2.97
CA GLU A 188 -7.34 21.12 -2.09
C GLU A 188 -8.56 20.61 -2.86
N SER A 189 -8.78 21.07 -4.10
CA SER A 189 -9.89 20.58 -4.94
C SER A 189 -9.71 19.11 -5.32
N LEU A 190 -8.48 18.68 -5.57
CA LEU A 190 -8.17 17.25 -5.80
C LEU A 190 -8.38 16.45 -4.53
N GLY A 191 -7.83 16.89 -3.40
CA GLY A 191 -8.02 16.24 -2.10
C GLY A 191 -9.50 16.10 -1.75
N PHE A 192 -10.29 17.17 -1.94
CA PHE A 192 -11.73 17.16 -1.75
C PHE A 192 -12.42 16.12 -2.65
N TYR A 193 -12.10 16.12 -3.93
CA TYR A 193 -12.68 15.20 -4.89
C TYR A 193 -12.40 13.73 -4.55
N LEU A 194 -11.18 13.42 -4.14
CA LEU A 194 -10.77 12.07 -3.75
C LEU A 194 -11.39 11.62 -2.43
N TYR A 195 -11.39 12.50 -1.42
CA TYR A 195 -11.85 12.20 -0.07
C TYR A 195 -13.37 12.13 0.06
N ARG A 196 -14.10 12.98 -0.67
CA ARG A 196 -15.56 12.97 -0.64
C ARG A 196 -16.11 11.66 -1.21
N GLU A 197 -16.91 10.93 -0.46
CA GLU A 197 -17.56 9.68 -0.87
C GLU A 197 -16.59 8.61 -1.41
N PRO A 198 -15.56 8.19 -0.65
CA PRO A 198 -14.54 7.27 -1.16
C PRO A 198 -15.08 5.87 -1.48
N LYS A 199 -16.27 5.53 -1.00
CA LYS A 199 -16.94 4.25 -1.27
C LYS A 199 -17.81 4.27 -2.54
N SER A 200 -17.83 5.37 -3.28
CA SER A 200 -18.54 5.52 -4.54
C SER A 200 -17.55 5.58 -5.70
N ALA A 201 -17.80 4.84 -6.77
CA ALA A 201 -16.98 4.93 -7.97
C ALA A 201 -17.06 6.35 -8.56
N LYS A 202 -15.90 6.89 -8.97
CA LYS A 202 -15.79 8.25 -9.50
C LYS A 202 -15.14 8.23 -10.87
N GLN A 203 -15.64 9.07 -11.76
CA GLN A 203 -14.97 9.34 -13.01
C GLN A 203 -13.77 10.28 -12.75
N LEU A 204 -12.64 10.01 -13.37
CA LEU A 204 -11.42 10.81 -13.25
C LEU A 204 -10.91 11.16 -14.64
N HIS A 205 -11.39 12.27 -15.17
CA HIS A 205 -11.00 12.85 -16.45
C HIS A 205 -11.05 14.38 -16.38
N ILE A 206 -10.48 15.08 -17.35
CA ILE A 206 -10.37 16.55 -17.35
C ILE A 206 -11.73 17.23 -17.16
N GLY A 207 -12.80 16.70 -17.76
CA GLY A 207 -14.14 17.28 -17.70
C GLY A 207 -14.77 17.35 -16.31
N VAL A 208 -14.27 16.59 -15.31
CA VAL A 208 -14.80 16.65 -13.95
C VAL A 208 -14.19 17.80 -13.12
N ILE A 209 -13.02 18.34 -13.53
CA ILE A 209 -12.25 19.29 -12.74
C ILE A 209 -13.03 20.56 -12.44
N PRO A 210 -13.68 21.25 -13.41
CA PRO A 210 -14.40 22.50 -13.14
C PRO A 210 -15.48 22.31 -12.07
N LYS A 211 -16.28 21.25 -12.20
CA LYS A 211 -17.32 20.93 -11.22
C LYS A 211 -16.75 20.61 -9.84
N ALA A 212 -15.65 19.87 -9.78
CA ALA A 212 -15.00 19.53 -8.53
C ALA A 212 -14.44 20.77 -7.80
N VAL A 213 -13.90 21.73 -8.57
CA VAL A 213 -13.44 23.03 -8.04
C VAL A 213 -14.61 23.85 -7.49
N ASP A 214 -15.70 23.95 -8.25
CA ASP A 214 -16.90 24.70 -7.81
C ASP A 214 -17.50 24.09 -6.53
N GLU A 215 -17.62 22.75 -6.49
CA GLU A 215 -18.11 22.05 -5.30
C GLU A 215 -17.18 22.25 -4.09
N TYR A 216 -15.87 22.22 -4.27
CA TYR A 216 -14.92 22.50 -3.20
C TYR A 216 -15.15 23.89 -2.60
N TRP A 217 -15.28 24.92 -3.43
CA TRP A 217 -15.52 26.29 -2.97
C TRP A 217 -16.85 26.43 -2.26
N GLN A 218 -17.90 25.80 -2.76
CA GLN A 218 -19.21 25.79 -2.10
C GLN A 218 -19.14 25.16 -0.70
N PHE A 219 -18.47 24.01 -0.56
CA PHE A 219 -18.29 23.37 0.75
C PHE A 219 -17.41 24.19 1.69
N ARG A 220 -16.42 24.91 1.16
CA ARG A 220 -15.57 25.82 1.93
C ARG A 220 -16.34 27.03 2.44
N GLU A 221 -17.17 27.65 1.61
CA GLU A 221 -18.04 28.75 2.03
C GLU A 221 -19.05 28.29 3.11
N ASN A 222 -19.64 27.13 2.91
CA ASN A 222 -20.55 26.54 3.90
C ASN A 222 -19.85 26.27 5.22
N LEU A 223 -18.59 25.82 5.21
CA LEU A 223 -17.82 25.55 6.42
C LEU A 223 -17.72 26.77 7.34
N ALA A 224 -17.49 27.95 6.76
CA ALA A 224 -17.36 29.20 7.51
C ALA A 224 -18.66 29.61 8.24
N SER A 225 -19.81 29.15 7.76
CA SER A 225 -21.14 29.47 8.32
C SER A 225 -21.72 28.34 9.18
N GLN A 226 -21.09 27.18 9.25
CA GLN A 226 -21.56 26.02 10.02
C GLN A 226 -21.23 26.15 11.51
N GLU A 227 -22.14 25.66 12.35
CA GLU A 227 -21.88 25.48 13.77
C GLU A 227 -20.71 24.50 14.00
N PRO A 228 -19.85 24.69 15.01
CA PRO A 228 -18.63 23.91 15.24
C PRO A 228 -18.83 22.40 15.24
N ASP A 229 -19.92 21.91 15.82
CA ASP A 229 -20.26 20.48 15.88
C ASP A 229 -20.57 19.87 14.50
N LYS A 230 -21.01 20.68 13.54
CA LYS A 230 -21.33 20.28 12.17
C LYS A 230 -20.14 20.36 11.23
N GLN A 231 -19.11 21.14 11.59
CA GLN A 231 -17.93 21.33 10.73
C GLN A 231 -17.15 20.02 10.51
N LEU A 232 -17.08 19.13 11.50
CA LEU A 232 -16.43 17.81 11.36
C LEU A 232 -17.05 16.94 10.25
N GLY A 233 -18.34 17.14 9.96
CA GLY A 233 -19.02 16.44 8.85
C GLY A 233 -18.73 17.05 7.48
N ASN A 234 -18.08 18.20 7.41
CA ASN A 234 -17.72 18.85 6.16
C ASN A 234 -16.37 18.33 5.65
N PRO A 235 -16.28 17.73 4.46
CA PRO A 235 -15.02 17.19 3.94
C PRO A 235 -13.88 18.21 3.87
N VAL A 236 -14.18 19.49 3.62
CA VAL A 236 -13.18 20.55 3.53
C VAL A 236 -12.47 20.80 4.86
N TRP A 237 -13.15 20.60 6.00
CA TRP A 237 -12.53 20.73 7.31
C TRP A 237 -11.28 19.85 7.47
N HIS A 238 -11.32 18.62 6.92
CA HIS A 238 -10.22 17.66 6.99
C HIS A 238 -9.08 17.96 6.02
N LEU A 239 -9.30 18.82 5.03
CA LEU A 239 -8.31 19.21 4.02
C LEU A 239 -7.57 20.50 4.40
N LEU A 240 -8.07 21.25 5.37
CA LEU A 240 -7.39 22.45 5.83
C LEU A 240 -6.11 22.05 6.57
N ARG A 241 -5.00 22.68 6.21
CA ARG A 241 -3.71 22.47 6.87
C ARG A 241 -3.79 22.93 8.33
N ALA A 242 -3.02 22.30 9.22
CA ALA A 242 -2.98 22.59 10.65
C ALA A 242 -2.76 24.08 10.98
N GLU A 243 -2.06 24.83 10.13
CA GLU A 243 -1.85 26.28 10.23
C GLU A 243 -3.15 27.11 10.09
N ARG A 244 -4.20 26.49 9.59
CA ARG A 244 -5.53 27.09 9.41
C ARG A 244 -6.60 26.31 10.16
N ASP A 245 -6.26 25.74 11.31
CA ASP A 245 -7.23 25.06 12.16
C ASP A 245 -8.33 26.08 12.59
N PRO A 246 -9.52 26.03 11.99
CA PRO A 246 -10.58 26.98 12.28
C PRO A 246 -11.14 26.83 13.68
N LEU A 247 -10.83 25.74 14.38
CA LEU A 247 -11.31 25.41 15.72
C LEU A 247 -10.24 25.55 16.80
N GLY A 248 -8.96 25.87 16.45
CA GLY A 248 -7.86 25.99 17.41
C GLY A 248 -7.55 24.68 18.15
N ILE A 249 -7.97 23.53 17.59
CA ILE A 249 -7.67 22.21 18.16
C ILE A 249 -6.21 21.89 17.83
N ARG A 250 -5.30 22.32 18.69
CA ARG A 250 -3.90 21.91 18.62
C ARG A 250 -3.86 20.38 18.72
N ARG A 251 -3.27 19.71 17.71
CA ARG A 251 -2.85 18.32 17.89
C ARG A 251 -1.91 18.31 19.08
N GLN A 252 -2.32 17.64 20.18
CA GLN A 252 -1.41 17.35 21.26
C GLN A 252 -0.32 16.48 20.67
N GLU A 253 0.88 17.00 20.62
CA GLU A 253 2.10 16.26 20.34
C GLU A 253 2.16 15.07 21.32
N ARG A 254 2.20 13.87 20.79
CA ARG A 254 2.50 12.65 21.54
C ARG A 254 3.96 12.26 21.34
#